data_ba8f1b8d0a553114d1eac0229cc80567
#
_entry.id   ba8f1b8d0a553114d1eac0229cc80567
#
_cell.length_a   1.000
_cell.length_b   1.000
_cell.length_c   1.000
_cell.angle_alpha   90.00
_cell.angle_beta   90.00
_cell.angle_gamma   90.00
#
_symmetry.space_group_name_H-M   'P 1'
#
loop_
_entity.id
_entity.type
_entity.pdbx_description
1 polymer ?
#
loop_
_entity_poly.entity_id
_entity_poly.type
_entity_poly.pdbx_seq_one_letter_code
_entity_poly.pdbx_strand_id
1 'polypeptide(L)'
;MQFSRTQETAADQAAVTLLEANKISARGLLSFLRKFEDQDLLSPNRQDPYTRSHPLTIARIEFVTNHIETSEFSQNSASVRDLEAHARLRAKLVGFLQPVEQILRLYPVENQSIPARYARAIGYYRESDISSALREIDGLIAEQSGDPYFHELRGQFLFEGGKLEEAWPSYELANKLLPEDTLLMCELARLEIEIGGNQLINKAVTSLERVVVHEP
;
A
#
# COMPACT_ATOMS: atom_id res chain seq x y z
N MET A 1 2.23 21.12 12.61
CA MET A 1 2.09 22.15 11.56
C MET A 1 0.61 22.21 11.21
N GLN A 2 0.00 23.39 11.10
CA GLN A 2 -1.40 23.54 10.71
C GLN A 2 -1.43 24.17 9.31
N PHE A 3 -2.14 23.52 8.38
CA PHE A 3 -2.29 24.06 7.03
C PHE A 3 -3.27 25.24 7.01
N SER A 4 -3.02 26.22 6.16
CA SER A 4 -3.93 27.35 6.00
C SER A 4 -5.13 26.97 5.13
N ARG A 5 -6.26 27.69 5.28
CA ARG A 5 -7.44 27.49 4.41
C ARG A 5 -7.09 27.66 2.92
N THR A 6 -6.16 28.56 2.60
CA THR A 6 -5.70 28.78 1.22
C THR A 6 -4.96 27.56 0.66
N GLN A 7 -4.13 26.91 1.48
CA GLN A 7 -3.42 25.67 1.07
C GLN A 7 -4.40 24.52 0.85
N GLU A 8 -5.39 24.37 1.74
CA GLU A 8 -6.43 23.34 1.58
C GLU A 8 -7.28 23.58 0.33
N THR A 9 -7.66 24.84 0.05
CA THR A 9 -8.40 25.18 -1.17
C THR A 9 -7.58 24.88 -2.43
N ALA A 10 -6.30 25.22 -2.43
CA ALA A 10 -5.41 24.91 -3.55
C ALA A 10 -5.25 23.40 -3.75
N ALA A 11 -5.17 22.63 -2.66
CA ALA A 11 -5.12 21.16 -2.70
C ALA A 11 -6.43 20.57 -3.27
N ASP A 12 -7.60 21.09 -2.86
CA ASP A 12 -8.88 20.64 -3.40
C ASP A 12 -9.02 20.95 -4.89
N GLN A 13 -8.59 22.13 -5.34
CA GLN A 13 -8.57 22.49 -6.76
C GLN A 13 -7.68 21.55 -7.58
N ALA A 14 -6.47 21.27 -7.07
CA ALA A 14 -5.56 20.32 -7.70
C ALA A 14 -6.16 18.92 -7.74
N ALA A 15 -6.78 18.48 -6.64
CA ALA A 15 -7.41 17.17 -6.55
C ALA A 15 -8.52 17.00 -7.59
N VAL A 16 -9.47 17.93 -7.68
CA VAL A 16 -10.57 17.81 -8.68
C VAL A 16 -10.04 17.92 -10.11
N THR A 17 -9.01 18.73 -10.36
CA THR A 17 -8.37 18.82 -11.69
C THR A 17 -7.73 17.50 -12.09
N LEU A 18 -7.00 16.84 -11.18
CA LEU A 18 -6.38 15.56 -11.44
C LEU A 18 -7.42 14.44 -11.61
N LEU A 19 -8.49 14.45 -10.82
CA LEU A 19 -9.58 13.49 -10.95
C LEU A 19 -10.26 13.63 -12.31
N GLU A 20 -10.56 14.85 -12.73
CA GLU A 20 -11.19 15.17 -14.02
C GLU A 20 -10.29 14.73 -15.19
N ALA A 21 -8.99 15.06 -15.15
CA ALA A 21 -8.03 14.66 -16.17
C ALA A 21 -7.92 13.13 -16.33
N ASN A 22 -8.16 12.38 -15.25
CA ASN A 22 -8.15 10.91 -15.23
C ASN A 22 -9.55 10.28 -15.37
N LYS A 23 -10.58 11.08 -15.60
CA LYS A 23 -11.98 10.62 -15.74
C LYS A 23 -12.49 9.88 -14.50
N ILE A 24 -12.04 10.29 -13.33
CA ILE A 24 -12.39 9.71 -12.02
C ILE A 24 -13.40 10.61 -11.33
N SER A 25 -14.47 10.03 -10.79
CA SER A 25 -15.47 10.77 -10.03
C SER A 25 -14.93 11.36 -8.73
N ALA A 26 -15.21 12.64 -8.47
CA ALA A 26 -14.88 13.29 -7.20
C ALA A 26 -15.79 12.90 -6.01
N ARG A 27 -16.79 12.01 -6.21
CA ARG A 27 -17.69 11.54 -5.13
C ARG A 27 -16.95 10.88 -3.97
N GLY A 28 -15.83 10.19 -4.27
CA GLY A 28 -14.97 9.59 -3.25
C GLY A 28 -14.34 10.65 -2.33
N LEU A 29 -13.84 11.74 -2.92
CA LEU A 29 -13.29 12.88 -2.19
C LEU A 29 -14.37 13.54 -1.32
N LEU A 30 -15.56 13.79 -1.87
CA LEU A 30 -16.69 14.34 -1.12
C LEU A 30 -17.08 13.43 0.05
N SER A 31 -17.17 12.12 -0.18
CA SER A 31 -17.47 11.14 0.87
C SER A 31 -16.41 11.13 1.97
N PHE A 32 -15.15 11.31 1.62
CA PHE A 32 -14.06 11.43 2.59
C PHE A 32 -14.19 12.72 3.43
N LEU A 33 -14.38 13.88 2.80
CA LEU A 33 -14.54 15.15 3.51
C LEU A 33 -15.73 15.12 4.48
N ARG A 34 -16.85 14.57 4.06
CA ARG A 34 -18.06 14.45 4.91
C ARG A 34 -17.86 13.61 6.17
N LYS A 35 -16.91 12.69 6.21
CA LYS A 35 -16.61 11.92 7.44
C LYS A 35 -16.10 12.80 8.60
N PHE A 36 -15.60 13.97 8.28
CA PHE A 36 -15.05 14.91 9.26
C PHE A 36 -15.99 16.11 9.52
N GLU A 37 -17.18 16.16 8.90
CA GLU A 37 -18.11 17.28 9.00
C GLU A 37 -18.50 17.58 10.44
N ASP A 38 -18.70 16.54 11.28
CA ASP A 38 -19.05 16.70 12.67
C ASP A 38 -17.88 16.93 13.62
N GLN A 39 -16.64 16.83 13.12
CA GLN A 39 -15.46 16.95 13.97
C GLN A 39 -15.26 18.37 14.52
N ASP A 40 -15.67 19.39 13.78
CA ASP A 40 -15.59 20.79 14.19
C ASP A 40 -16.50 21.09 15.39
N LEU A 41 -17.52 20.24 15.65
CA LEU A 41 -18.41 20.33 16.80
C LEU A 41 -17.80 19.75 18.08
N LEU A 42 -16.70 19.01 17.95
CA LEU A 42 -16.03 18.38 19.10
C LEU A 42 -15.02 19.32 19.73
N SER A 43 -14.81 19.17 21.05
CA SER A 43 -13.73 19.87 21.73
C SER A 43 -12.36 19.45 21.15
N PRO A 44 -11.33 20.34 21.12
CA PRO A 44 -10.03 20.05 20.49
C PRO A 44 -9.36 18.74 20.90
N ASN A 45 -9.57 18.30 22.14
CA ASN A 45 -9.01 17.04 22.65
C ASN A 45 -9.73 15.79 22.14
N ARG A 46 -10.90 15.95 21.52
CA ARG A 46 -11.73 14.87 20.97
C ARG A 46 -11.77 14.86 19.46
N GLN A 47 -11.25 15.91 18.82
CA GLN A 47 -11.13 16.00 17.37
C GLN A 47 -10.06 15.03 16.84
N ASP A 48 -10.31 14.48 15.65
CA ASP A 48 -9.30 13.71 14.93
C ASP A 48 -8.05 14.58 14.67
N PRO A 49 -6.83 14.08 14.93
CA PRO A 49 -5.59 14.81 14.67
C PRO A 49 -5.46 15.35 13.24
N TYR A 50 -6.06 14.66 12.25
CA TYR A 50 -6.08 15.09 10.87
C TYR A 50 -6.87 16.40 10.71
N THR A 51 -8.09 16.49 11.26
CA THR A 51 -8.91 17.73 11.14
C THR A 51 -8.30 18.93 11.84
N ARG A 52 -7.50 18.71 12.90
CA ARG A 52 -6.77 19.78 13.58
C ARG A 52 -5.63 20.34 12.72
N SER A 53 -4.99 19.53 11.89
CA SER A 53 -3.91 19.96 10.99
C SER A 53 -4.43 20.39 9.61
N HIS A 54 -5.56 19.83 9.16
CA HIS A 54 -6.21 20.06 7.88
C HIS A 54 -7.65 20.53 8.10
N PRO A 55 -7.90 21.82 8.41
CA PRO A 55 -9.23 22.26 8.77
C PRO A 55 -10.23 22.03 7.64
N LEU A 56 -11.29 21.29 7.98
CA LEU A 56 -12.44 21.12 7.12
C LEU A 56 -13.28 22.40 7.19
N THR A 57 -13.69 22.91 6.04
CA THR A 57 -14.64 24.02 5.95
C THR A 57 -15.84 23.63 5.10
N ILE A 58 -17.01 24.17 5.40
CA ILE A 58 -18.21 24.00 4.58
C ILE A 58 -17.91 24.36 3.12
N ALA A 59 -17.12 25.42 2.90
CA ALA A 59 -16.71 25.86 1.56
C ALA A 59 -15.94 24.78 0.77
N ARG A 60 -15.16 23.90 1.42
CA ARG A 60 -14.48 22.77 0.75
C ARG A 60 -15.49 21.74 0.26
N ILE A 61 -16.46 21.40 1.11
CA ILE A 61 -17.54 20.45 0.76
C ILE A 61 -18.38 21.02 -0.38
N GLU A 62 -18.76 22.31 -0.30
CA GLU A 62 -19.50 22.99 -1.36
C GLU A 62 -18.73 23.02 -2.68
N PHE A 63 -17.43 23.34 -2.64
CA PHE A 63 -16.57 23.37 -3.82
C PHE A 63 -16.55 22.02 -4.54
N VAL A 64 -16.32 20.92 -3.80
CA VAL A 64 -16.31 19.56 -4.39
C VAL A 64 -17.71 19.14 -4.86
N THR A 65 -18.76 19.53 -4.14
CA THR A 65 -20.16 19.26 -4.54
C THR A 65 -20.50 19.93 -5.86
N ASN A 66 -20.19 21.24 -6.00
CA ASN A 66 -20.42 21.98 -7.25
C ASN A 66 -19.63 21.40 -8.44
N HIS A 67 -18.39 20.93 -8.18
CA HIS A 67 -17.63 20.23 -9.21
C HIS A 67 -18.33 18.94 -9.65
N ILE A 68 -18.84 18.12 -8.73
CA ILE A 68 -19.57 16.88 -9.05
C ILE A 68 -20.82 17.16 -9.90
N GLU A 69 -21.53 18.25 -9.64
CA GLU A 69 -22.75 18.63 -10.37
C GLU A 69 -22.46 19.02 -11.83
N THR A 70 -21.27 19.51 -12.10
CA THR A 70 -20.87 19.99 -13.43
C THR A 70 -19.99 19.02 -14.22
N SER A 71 -19.33 18.08 -13.54
CA SER A 71 -18.43 17.12 -14.16
C SER A 71 -19.18 16.02 -14.93
N GLU A 72 -18.78 15.79 -16.17
CA GLU A 72 -19.28 14.68 -17.00
C GLU A 72 -18.87 13.28 -16.45
N PHE A 73 -17.82 13.25 -15.61
CA PHE A 73 -17.30 12.01 -15.01
C PHE A 73 -17.87 11.73 -13.61
N SER A 74 -18.82 12.54 -13.14
CA SER A 74 -19.39 12.42 -11.79
C SER A 74 -20.03 11.06 -11.48
N GLN A 75 -20.48 10.33 -12.51
CA GLN A 75 -21.08 9.00 -12.37
C GLN A 75 -20.12 7.86 -12.66
N ASN A 76 -18.86 8.15 -12.99
CA ASN A 76 -17.88 7.10 -13.26
C ASN A 76 -17.61 6.30 -11.99
N SER A 77 -17.74 4.98 -12.12
CA SER A 77 -17.33 4.04 -11.08
C SER A 77 -15.84 3.72 -11.21
N ALA A 78 -15.18 3.45 -10.09
CA ALA A 78 -13.83 2.90 -10.11
C ALA A 78 -13.81 1.58 -10.90
N SER A 79 -12.74 1.35 -11.65
CA SER A 79 -12.58 0.07 -12.36
C SER A 79 -12.44 -1.08 -11.36
N VAL A 80 -12.79 -2.30 -11.76
CA VAL A 80 -12.58 -3.52 -10.95
C VAL A 80 -11.11 -3.62 -10.52
N ARG A 81 -10.18 -3.32 -11.44
CA ARG A 81 -8.75 -3.31 -11.18
C ARG A 81 -8.36 -2.32 -10.07
N ASP A 82 -8.92 -1.11 -10.08
CA ASP A 82 -8.60 -0.08 -9.07
C ASP A 82 -9.17 -0.47 -7.71
N LEU A 83 -10.36 -1.06 -7.67
CA LEU A 83 -10.97 -1.57 -6.46
C LEU A 83 -10.15 -2.71 -5.85
N GLU A 84 -9.68 -3.64 -6.66
CA GLU A 84 -8.81 -4.74 -6.23
C GLU A 84 -7.46 -4.23 -5.72
N ALA A 85 -6.82 -3.31 -6.47
CA ALA A 85 -5.56 -2.68 -6.07
C ALA A 85 -5.70 -1.93 -4.73
N HIS A 86 -6.79 -1.15 -4.56
CA HIS A 86 -7.10 -0.46 -3.31
C HIS A 86 -7.34 -1.45 -2.15
N ALA A 87 -8.14 -2.50 -2.39
CA ALA A 87 -8.40 -3.52 -1.36
C ALA A 87 -7.11 -4.21 -0.91
N ARG A 88 -6.21 -4.49 -1.85
CA ARG A 88 -4.91 -5.09 -1.58
C ARG A 88 -3.96 -4.15 -0.83
N LEU A 89 -3.89 -2.86 -1.24
CA LEU A 89 -3.12 -1.84 -0.52
C LEU A 89 -3.61 -1.69 0.93
N ARG A 90 -4.93 -1.61 1.12
CA ARG A 90 -5.54 -1.56 2.45
C ARG A 90 -5.19 -2.80 3.28
N ALA A 91 -5.23 -3.99 2.67
CA ALA A 91 -4.86 -5.24 3.33
C ALA A 91 -3.38 -5.25 3.76
N LYS A 92 -2.47 -4.74 2.92
CA LYS A 92 -1.04 -4.56 3.26
C LYS A 92 -0.89 -3.66 4.47
N LEU A 93 -1.52 -2.50 4.48
CA LEU A 93 -1.47 -1.55 5.62
C LEU A 93 -2.05 -2.16 6.90
N VAL A 94 -3.19 -2.83 6.83
CA VAL A 94 -3.80 -3.51 7.98
C VAL A 94 -2.87 -4.60 8.49
N GLY A 95 -2.29 -5.41 7.61
CA GLY A 95 -1.34 -6.48 7.97
C GLY A 95 -0.11 -5.96 8.70
N PHE A 96 0.45 -4.83 8.25
CA PHE A 96 1.64 -4.27 8.90
C PHE A 96 1.35 -3.41 10.15
N LEU A 97 0.16 -2.81 10.27
CA LEU A 97 -0.10 -1.80 11.29
C LEU A 97 -1.00 -2.29 12.42
N GLN A 98 -1.82 -3.33 12.20
CA GLN A 98 -2.77 -3.80 13.21
C GLN A 98 -2.26 -5.04 13.95
N PRO A 99 -2.68 -5.26 15.21
CA PRO A 99 -2.46 -6.53 15.92
C PRO A 99 -3.12 -7.70 15.17
N VAL A 100 -2.54 -8.90 15.28
CA VAL A 100 -3.01 -10.09 14.56
C VAL A 100 -4.47 -10.43 14.88
N GLU A 101 -4.91 -10.24 16.11
CA GLU A 101 -6.31 -10.49 16.50
C GLU A 101 -7.28 -9.53 15.78
N GLN A 102 -6.85 -8.31 15.49
CA GLN A 102 -7.65 -7.36 14.72
C GLN A 102 -7.63 -7.72 13.23
N ILE A 103 -6.49 -8.15 12.71
CA ILE A 103 -6.38 -8.66 11.34
C ILE A 103 -7.34 -9.82 11.12
N LEU A 104 -7.34 -10.82 12.02
CA LEU A 104 -8.22 -12.00 11.93
C LEU A 104 -9.71 -11.67 12.11
N ARG A 105 -10.05 -10.60 12.83
CA ARG A 105 -11.45 -10.10 12.89
C ARG A 105 -11.88 -9.43 11.60
N LEU A 106 -11.00 -8.64 10.95
CA LEU A 106 -11.30 -7.95 9.70
C LEU A 106 -11.24 -8.90 8.49
N TYR A 107 -10.35 -9.86 8.55
CA TYR A 107 -10.04 -10.84 7.50
C TYR A 107 -10.04 -12.26 8.09
N PRO A 108 -11.22 -12.79 8.47
CA PRO A 108 -11.32 -14.13 9.06
C PRO A 108 -10.82 -15.20 8.09
N VAL A 109 -10.44 -16.37 8.64
CA VAL A 109 -9.82 -17.46 7.86
C VAL A 109 -10.71 -18.03 6.77
N GLU A 110 -12.03 -17.88 6.91
CA GLU A 110 -13.04 -18.28 5.92
C GLU A 110 -13.03 -17.34 4.70
N ASN A 111 -12.54 -16.12 4.86
CA ASN A 111 -12.38 -15.18 3.75
C ASN A 111 -11.12 -15.54 2.95
N GLN A 112 -11.32 -16.19 1.80
CA GLN A 112 -10.25 -16.65 0.93
C GLN A 112 -9.88 -15.66 -0.17
N SER A 113 -10.39 -14.42 -0.13
CA SER A 113 -10.00 -13.38 -1.08
C SER A 113 -8.52 -13.03 -0.97
N ILE A 114 -7.92 -12.62 -2.09
CA ILE A 114 -6.50 -12.22 -2.15
C ILE A 114 -6.16 -11.17 -1.09
N PRO A 115 -6.91 -10.06 -0.91
CA PRO A 115 -6.61 -9.09 0.13
C PRO A 115 -6.63 -9.69 1.55
N ALA A 116 -7.58 -10.58 1.84
CA ALA A 116 -7.70 -11.19 3.17
C ALA A 116 -6.51 -12.10 3.49
N ARG A 117 -6.15 -12.98 2.56
CA ARG A 117 -5.00 -13.88 2.70
C ARG A 117 -3.69 -13.09 2.79
N TYR A 118 -3.56 -12.01 2.00
CA TYR A 118 -2.41 -11.14 2.02
C TYR A 118 -2.23 -10.43 3.38
N ALA A 119 -3.32 -9.90 3.97
CA ALA A 119 -3.28 -9.31 5.31
C ALA A 119 -2.89 -10.34 6.38
N ARG A 120 -3.47 -11.56 6.33
CA ARG A 120 -3.15 -12.63 7.28
C ARG A 120 -1.70 -13.11 7.15
N ALA A 121 -1.18 -13.27 5.93
CA ALA A 121 0.21 -13.63 5.70
C ALA A 121 1.16 -12.67 6.42
N ILE A 122 0.94 -11.37 6.25
CA ILE A 122 1.72 -10.32 6.92
C ILE A 122 1.52 -10.36 8.44
N GLY A 123 0.29 -10.53 8.91
CA GLY A 123 -0.01 -10.62 10.34
C GLY A 123 0.68 -11.79 11.02
N TYR A 124 0.62 -12.98 10.44
CA TYR A 124 1.32 -14.17 10.95
C TYR A 124 2.84 -14.00 10.96
N TYR A 125 3.40 -13.43 9.89
CA TYR A 125 4.82 -13.11 9.83
C TYR A 125 5.25 -12.19 10.99
N ARG A 126 4.50 -11.13 11.29
CA ARG A 126 4.81 -10.21 12.40
C ARG A 126 4.76 -10.86 13.78
N GLU A 127 3.96 -11.90 13.94
CA GLU A 127 3.90 -12.72 15.15
C GLU A 127 4.96 -13.85 15.15
N SER A 128 5.88 -13.84 14.17
CA SER A 128 6.90 -14.89 14.00
C SER A 128 6.33 -16.29 13.69
N ASP A 129 5.04 -16.39 13.31
CA ASP A 129 4.45 -17.62 12.76
C ASP A 129 4.75 -17.73 11.26
N ILE A 130 6.01 -17.96 10.96
CA ILE A 130 6.50 -18.08 9.59
C ILE A 130 5.80 -19.22 8.82
N SER A 131 5.42 -20.29 9.50
CA SER A 131 4.73 -21.42 8.87
C SER A 131 3.35 -21.05 8.34
N SER A 132 2.56 -20.29 9.12
CA SER A 132 1.25 -19.80 8.68
C SER A 132 1.38 -18.69 7.64
N ALA A 133 2.37 -17.82 7.78
CA ALA A 133 2.65 -16.78 6.80
C ALA A 133 3.00 -17.38 5.42
N LEU A 134 3.90 -18.36 5.37
CA LEU A 134 4.28 -19.05 4.14
C LEU A 134 3.11 -19.79 3.52
N ARG A 135 2.27 -20.47 4.31
CA ARG A 135 1.09 -21.16 3.79
C ARG A 135 0.10 -20.21 3.07
N GLU A 136 -0.13 -19.03 3.63
CA GLU A 136 -0.99 -18.04 2.99
C GLU A 136 -0.35 -17.47 1.73
N ILE A 137 0.94 -17.10 1.77
CA ILE A 137 1.61 -16.47 0.63
C ILE A 137 1.87 -17.47 -0.51
N ASP A 138 2.25 -18.73 -0.21
CA ASP A 138 2.43 -19.78 -1.20
C ASP A 138 1.12 -20.08 -1.93
N GLY A 139 0.00 -20.07 -1.22
CA GLY A 139 -1.31 -20.21 -1.85
C GLY A 139 -1.67 -19.03 -2.76
N LEU A 140 -1.28 -17.80 -2.42
CA LEU A 140 -1.46 -16.63 -3.29
C LEU A 140 -0.56 -16.71 -4.54
N ILE A 141 0.66 -17.19 -4.39
CA ILE A 141 1.59 -17.42 -5.52
C ILE A 141 1.06 -18.53 -6.45
N ALA A 142 0.46 -19.57 -5.90
CA ALA A 142 -0.17 -20.63 -6.72
C ALA A 142 -1.35 -20.11 -7.55
N GLU A 143 -2.10 -19.11 -7.03
CA GLU A 143 -3.22 -18.48 -7.72
C GLU A 143 -2.75 -17.41 -8.72
N GLN A 144 -1.74 -16.60 -8.36
CA GLN A 144 -1.20 -15.50 -9.16
C GLN A 144 0.33 -15.53 -9.16
N SER A 145 0.93 -16.48 -9.88
CA SER A 145 2.37 -16.70 -9.92
C SER A 145 3.18 -15.55 -10.56
N GLY A 146 2.53 -14.67 -11.31
CA GLY A 146 3.14 -13.49 -11.93
C GLY A 146 3.13 -12.23 -11.06
N ASP A 147 2.69 -12.30 -9.81
CA ASP A 147 2.66 -11.15 -8.92
C ASP A 147 3.99 -10.96 -8.17
N PRO A 148 4.77 -9.91 -8.46
CA PRO A 148 6.08 -9.71 -7.87
C PRO A 148 6.05 -9.50 -6.35
N TYR A 149 5.00 -8.88 -5.84
CA TYR A 149 4.87 -8.56 -4.42
C TYR A 149 4.59 -9.79 -3.54
N PHE A 150 4.02 -10.85 -4.11
CA PHE A 150 3.87 -12.11 -3.39
C PHE A 150 5.22 -12.82 -3.25
N HIS A 151 6.04 -12.77 -4.30
CA HIS A 151 7.40 -13.31 -4.26
C HIS A 151 8.31 -12.48 -3.33
N GLU A 152 8.18 -11.14 -3.36
CA GLU A 152 8.86 -10.24 -2.40
C GLU A 152 8.57 -10.66 -0.96
N LEU A 153 7.28 -10.73 -0.58
CA LEU A 153 6.92 -11.10 0.79
C LEU A 153 7.37 -12.51 1.17
N ARG A 154 7.26 -13.46 0.25
CA ARG A 154 7.79 -14.81 0.50
C ARG A 154 9.29 -14.78 0.78
N GLY A 155 10.04 -14.02 -0.02
CA GLY A 155 11.46 -13.78 0.18
C GLY A 155 11.74 -13.18 1.56
N GLN A 156 11.00 -12.13 1.94
CA GLN A 156 11.12 -11.47 3.22
C GLN A 156 10.84 -12.43 4.40
N PHE A 157 9.78 -13.22 4.34
CA PHE A 157 9.44 -14.17 5.41
C PHE A 157 10.53 -15.23 5.60
N LEU A 158 11.11 -15.72 4.50
CA LEU A 158 12.21 -16.69 4.55
C LEU A 158 13.51 -16.05 5.03
N PHE A 159 13.84 -14.86 4.54
CA PHE A 159 15.03 -14.12 4.94
C PHE A 159 15.05 -13.85 6.44
N GLU A 160 13.98 -13.28 6.98
CA GLU A 160 13.88 -12.97 8.40
C GLU A 160 13.67 -14.22 9.27
N GLY A 161 13.21 -15.31 8.67
CA GLY A 161 13.21 -16.66 9.26
C GLY A 161 14.57 -17.35 9.25
N GLY A 162 15.64 -16.69 8.77
CA GLY A 162 17.01 -17.22 8.72
C GLY A 162 17.25 -18.24 7.59
N LYS A 163 16.33 -18.35 6.61
CA LYS A 163 16.39 -19.30 5.49
C LYS A 163 16.87 -18.58 4.23
N LEU A 164 18.11 -18.08 4.28
CA LEU A 164 18.66 -17.20 3.27
C LEU A 164 18.66 -17.81 1.86
N GLU A 165 19.12 -19.06 1.72
CA GLU A 165 19.19 -19.75 0.44
C GLU A 165 17.80 -20.05 -0.15
N GLU A 166 16.79 -20.29 0.73
CA GLU A 166 15.41 -20.50 0.31
C GLU A 166 14.73 -19.14 -0.09
N ALA A 167 15.17 -18.01 0.48
CA ALA A 167 14.66 -16.68 0.18
C ALA A 167 15.11 -16.19 -1.20
N TRP A 168 16.34 -16.53 -1.61
CA TRP A 168 16.98 -16.00 -2.82
C TRP A 168 16.14 -16.21 -4.10
N PRO A 169 15.61 -17.40 -4.42
CA PRO A 169 14.80 -17.60 -5.63
C PRO A 169 13.53 -16.71 -5.64
N SER A 170 12.97 -16.41 -4.47
CA SER A 170 11.76 -15.59 -4.36
C SER A 170 12.07 -14.13 -4.68
N TYR A 171 13.10 -13.55 -4.10
CA TYR A 171 13.54 -12.19 -4.42
C TYR A 171 14.06 -12.06 -5.86
N GLU A 172 14.80 -13.06 -6.36
CA GLU A 172 15.26 -13.07 -7.76
C GLU A 172 14.08 -13.03 -8.73
N LEU A 173 13.02 -13.82 -8.47
CA LEU A 173 11.82 -13.81 -9.30
C LEU A 173 11.05 -12.50 -9.17
N ALA A 174 10.90 -11.94 -7.97
CA ALA A 174 10.27 -10.64 -7.77
C ALA A 174 10.98 -9.54 -8.58
N ASN A 175 12.32 -9.49 -8.49
CA ASN A 175 13.12 -8.52 -9.24
C ASN A 175 13.06 -8.75 -10.76
N LYS A 176 12.96 -10.01 -11.22
CA LYS A 176 12.77 -10.33 -12.63
C LYS A 176 11.41 -9.87 -13.17
N LEU A 177 10.36 -9.91 -12.34
CA LEU A 177 9.01 -9.46 -12.69
C LEU A 177 8.89 -7.93 -12.66
N LEU A 178 9.67 -7.24 -11.82
CA LEU A 178 9.77 -5.78 -11.72
C LEU A 178 11.25 -5.32 -11.76
N PRO A 179 11.89 -5.35 -12.94
CA PRO A 179 13.34 -5.14 -13.06
C PRO A 179 13.81 -3.69 -12.80
N GLU A 180 12.89 -2.73 -12.75
CA GLU A 180 13.19 -1.31 -12.50
C GLU A 180 12.78 -0.86 -11.07
N ASP A 181 12.32 -1.78 -10.23
CA ASP A 181 11.97 -1.47 -8.85
C ASP A 181 13.24 -1.45 -7.99
N THR A 182 13.65 -0.25 -7.60
CA THR A 182 14.87 0.00 -6.82
C THR A 182 14.84 -0.62 -5.43
N LEU A 183 13.65 -0.71 -4.80
CA LEU A 183 13.50 -1.34 -3.49
C LEU A 183 13.74 -2.85 -3.59
N LEU A 184 13.14 -3.51 -4.60
CA LEU A 184 13.37 -4.94 -4.83
C LEU A 184 14.83 -5.24 -5.17
N MET A 185 15.49 -4.37 -5.95
CA MET A 185 16.93 -4.50 -6.21
C MET A 185 17.75 -4.41 -4.92
N CYS A 186 17.42 -3.47 -4.04
CA CYS A 186 18.09 -3.32 -2.74
C CYS A 186 17.90 -4.54 -1.85
N GLU A 187 16.67 -5.06 -1.74
CA GLU A 187 16.38 -6.24 -0.92
C GLU A 187 17.08 -7.50 -1.43
N LEU A 188 17.08 -7.72 -2.75
CA LEU A 188 17.85 -8.82 -3.35
C LEU A 188 19.35 -8.67 -3.11
N ALA A 189 19.90 -7.47 -3.32
CA ALA A 189 21.33 -7.22 -3.10
C ALA A 189 21.72 -7.42 -1.61
N ARG A 190 20.87 -6.99 -0.69
CA ARG A 190 21.06 -7.23 0.75
C ARG A 190 21.14 -8.72 1.07
N LEU A 191 20.21 -9.51 0.53
CA LEU A 191 20.22 -10.97 0.70
C LEU A 191 21.46 -11.61 0.08
N GLU A 192 21.87 -11.19 -1.13
CA GLU A 192 23.05 -11.69 -1.81
C GLU A 192 24.35 -11.42 -1.02
N ILE A 193 24.43 -10.27 -0.34
CA ILE A 193 25.54 -9.93 0.56
C ILE A 193 25.52 -10.84 1.79
N GLU A 194 24.36 -11.08 2.38
CA GLU A 194 24.22 -11.94 3.58
C GLU A 194 24.57 -13.40 3.29
N ILE A 195 24.14 -13.95 2.16
CA ILE A 195 24.53 -15.29 1.72
C ILE A 195 26.04 -15.37 1.48
N GLY A 196 26.61 -14.32 0.93
CA GLY A 196 28.06 -14.19 0.70
C GLY A 196 28.53 -14.90 -0.56
N GLY A 197 29.87 -14.98 -0.69
CA GLY A 197 30.52 -15.54 -1.87
C GLY A 197 30.70 -14.52 -3.01
N ASN A 198 31.85 -14.62 -3.68
CA ASN A 198 32.27 -13.60 -4.66
C ASN A 198 31.27 -13.37 -5.79
N GLN A 199 30.55 -14.43 -6.22
CA GLN A 199 29.61 -14.34 -7.32
C GLN A 199 28.38 -13.52 -6.94
N LEU A 200 27.79 -13.78 -5.75
CA LEU A 200 26.59 -13.07 -5.28
C LEU A 200 26.94 -11.63 -4.88
N ILE A 201 28.08 -11.43 -4.23
CA ILE A 201 28.56 -10.07 -3.91
C ILE A 201 28.73 -9.22 -5.17
N ASN A 202 29.31 -9.78 -6.24
CA ASN A 202 29.46 -9.04 -7.51
C ASN A 202 28.08 -8.71 -8.14
N LYS A 203 27.10 -9.62 -8.05
CA LYS A 203 25.72 -9.34 -8.50
C LYS A 203 25.10 -8.20 -7.68
N ALA A 204 25.22 -8.26 -6.35
CA ALA A 204 24.71 -7.23 -5.45
C ALA A 204 25.30 -5.85 -5.77
N VAL A 205 26.63 -5.77 -5.97
CA VAL A 205 27.31 -4.52 -6.34
C VAL A 205 26.74 -3.97 -7.64
N THR A 206 26.62 -4.81 -8.68
CA THR A 206 26.06 -4.38 -9.99
C THR A 206 24.61 -3.87 -9.85
N SER A 207 23.79 -4.52 -9.03
CA SER A 207 22.41 -4.09 -8.78
C SER A 207 22.37 -2.76 -8.05
N LEU A 208 23.18 -2.57 -7.02
CA LEU A 208 23.26 -1.33 -6.24
C LEU A 208 23.81 -0.15 -7.05
N GLU A 209 24.77 -0.37 -7.93
CA GLU A 209 25.25 0.65 -8.88
C GLU A 209 24.13 1.16 -9.78
N ARG A 210 23.22 0.28 -10.24
CA ARG A 210 22.04 0.67 -11.02
C ARG A 210 21.08 1.50 -10.18
N VAL A 211 20.82 1.11 -8.92
CA VAL A 211 19.95 1.87 -8.00
C VAL A 211 20.44 3.30 -7.83
N VAL A 212 21.74 3.50 -7.58
CA VAL A 212 22.34 4.85 -7.40
C VAL A 212 22.20 5.73 -8.66
N VAL A 213 22.14 5.14 -9.85
CA VAL A 213 21.90 5.89 -11.10
C VAL A 213 20.46 6.34 -11.23
N HIS A 214 19.51 5.53 -10.76
CA HIS A 214 18.07 5.83 -10.85
C HIS A 214 17.57 6.74 -9.72
N GLU A 215 18.19 6.64 -8.55
CA GLU A 215 17.83 7.43 -7.34
C GLU A 215 19.10 8.05 -6.75
N PRO A 216 19.59 9.17 -7.31
CA PRO A 216 20.80 9.83 -6.87
C PRO A 216 20.67 10.55 -5.51
#